data_5a28f60fb53ad387dc3be09da9d7a404
#
_entry.id   5a28f60fb53ad387dc3be09da9d7a404
#
_cell.length_a   1.000
_cell.length_b   1.000
_cell.length_c   1.000
_cell.angle_alpha   90.00
_cell.angle_beta   90.00
_cell.angle_gamma   90.00
#
_symmetry.space_group_name_H-M   'P 1'
#
loop_
_entity.id
_entity.type
_entity.pdbx_description
1 polymer ?
#
loop_
_entity_poly.entity_id
_entity_poly.type
_entity_poly.pdbx_seq_one_letter_code
_entity_poly.pdbx_strand_id
1 'polypeptide(L)'
;MLTARSIRPTVSVLSFLLVALAAIVCLPHTAFAATKAVTDTDKGGTVRLRLGDTLEVSLKSNPTTGFMWYVEKESTPLLKLAHQSQTDVEEPGEGRPVFQVFRFKPKRGGDGVLRMHYVRSWEKPAPDDEQFDIHVVIE
;
A
#
# COMPACT_ATOMS: atom_id res chain seq x y z
N MET A 1 56.34 -50.40 33.93
CA MET A 1 56.13 -48.95 34.07
C MET A 1 55.40 -48.49 32.84
N LEU A 2 54.10 -48.27 32.97
CA LEU A 2 53.21 -47.77 31.90
C LEU A 2 53.00 -46.28 32.10
N THR A 3 53.53 -45.43 31.21
CA THR A 3 53.29 -44.01 31.20
C THR A 3 52.03 -43.72 30.39
N ALA A 4 50.95 -43.33 31.08
CA ALA A 4 49.73 -42.90 30.44
C ALA A 4 49.95 -41.52 29.80
N ARG A 5 49.85 -41.45 28.45
CA ARG A 5 49.78 -40.22 27.71
C ARG A 5 48.34 -39.67 27.76
N SER A 6 48.15 -38.59 28.50
CA SER A 6 46.94 -37.81 28.50
C SER A 6 46.78 -37.08 27.15
N ILE A 7 45.84 -37.51 26.34
CA ILE A 7 45.44 -36.78 25.14
C ILE A 7 44.40 -35.74 25.56
N ARG A 8 44.79 -34.48 25.58
CA ARG A 8 43.89 -33.36 25.78
C ARG A 8 43.21 -33.03 24.42
N PRO A 9 41.90 -33.04 24.32
CA PRO A 9 41.26 -32.55 23.10
C PRO A 9 41.34 -31.05 23.04
N THR A 10 42.15 -30.54 22.14
CA THR A 10 42.10 -29.11 21.73
C THR A 10 40.90 -28.94 20.85
N VAL A 11 39.74 -28.68 21.44
CA VAL A 11 38.58 -28.20 20.71
C VAL A 11 38.90 -26.82 20.18
N SER A 12 39.05 -26.74 18.88
CA SER A 12 39.47 -25.53 18.20
C SER A 12 38.39 -24.43 18.37
N VAL A 13 38.72 -23.35 19.03
CA VAL A 13 37.92 -22.16 19.26
C VAL A 13 37.38 -21.58 17.91
N LEU A 14 38.03 -21.95 16.81
CA LEU A 14 37.64 -21.55 15.45
C LEU A 14 36.30 -22.18 15.00
N SER A 15 35.92 -23.38 15.50
CA SER A 15 34.64 -24.01 15.14
C SER A 15 33.44 -23.31 15.79
N PHE A 16 33.60 -22.70 16.96
CA PHE A 16 32.53 -21.96 17.62
C PHE A 16 32.24 -20.61 16.96
N LEU A 17 33.25 -19.98 16.36
CA LEU A 17 33.08 -18.69 15.68
C LEU A 17 32.29 -18.85 14.36
N LEU A 18 32.45 -19.98 13.68
CA LEU A 18 31.78 -20.24 12.39
C LEU A 18 30.29 -20.56 12.56
N VAL A 19 29.90 -21.21 13.67
CA VAL A 19 28.49 -21.50 13.99
C VAL A 19 27.77 -20.25 14.45
N ALA A 20 28.42 -19.33 15.14
CA ALA A 20 27.83 -18.04 15.57
C ALA A 20 27.56 -17.09 14.39
N LEU A 21 28.37 -17.15 13.33
CA LEU A 21 28.20 -16.30 12.14
C LEU A 21 27.03 -16.75 11.26
N ALA A 22 26.70 -18.05 11.26
CA ALA A 22 25.58 -18.59 10.50
C ALA A 22 24.20 -18.25 11.11
N ALA A 23 24.15 -17.95 12.40
CA ALA A 23 22.90 -17.62 13.10
C ALA A 23 22.41 -16.17 12.87
N ILE A 24 23.25 -15.31 12.31
CA ILE A 24 22.93 -13.87 12.11
C ILE A 24 22.10 -13.63 10.83
N VAL A 25 21.99 -14.59 9.93
CA VAL A 25 21.38 -14.38 8.60
C VAL A 25 19.87 -14.60 8.57
N CYS A 26 19.27 -15.09 9.66
CA CYS A 26 17.83 -15.37 9.71
C CYS A 26 17.05 -14.40 10.61
N LEU A 27 17.32 -13.08 10.46
CA LEU A 27 16.41 -12.09 11.02
C LEU A 27 15.16 -12.08 10.14
N PRO A 28 13.96 -12.35 10.70
CA PRO A 28 12.74 -12.17 9.94
C PRO A 28 12.67 -10.70 9.55
N HIS A 29 12.69 -10.44 8.25
CA HIS A 29 12.36 -9.13 7.73
C HIS A 29 10.89 -8.90 8.05
N THR A 30 10.61 -8.22 9.16
CA THR A 30 9.28 -7.73 9.47
C THR A 30 8.96 -6.69 8.40
N ALA A 31 8.25 -7.11 7.36
CA ALA A 31 7.71 -6.20 6.38
C ALA A 31 6.65 -5.35 7.08
N PHE A 32 7.00 -4.13 7.46
CA PHE A 32 6.03 -3.17 7.98
C PHE A 32 5.04 -2.84 6.87
N ALA A 33 3.76 -2.88 7.21
CA ALA A 33 2.69 -2.40 6.34
C ALA A 33 2.95 -0.92 6.01
N ALA A 34 3.12 -0.62 4.72
CA ALA A 34 3.36 0.74 4.24
C ALA A 34 2.07 1.38 3.74
N THR A 35 1.97 2.70 3.88
CA THR A 35 0.92 3.47 3.20
C THR A 35 1.54 4.10 1.95
N LYS A 36 0.97 3.79 0.78
CA LYS A 36 1.30 4.40 -0.50
C LYS A 36 0.24 5.44 -0.81
N ALA A 37 0.65 6.70 -0.87
CA ALA A 37 -0.23 7.81 -1.19
C ALA A 37 -0.18 8.12 -2.69
N VAL A 38 -1.34 8.35 -3.29
CA VAL A 38 -1.55 8.80 -4.68
C VAL A 38 -2.52 9.97 -4.69
N THR A 39 -2.31 10.87 -5.64
CA THR A 39 -3.08 12.10 -5.81
C THR A 39 -3.51 12.26 -7.28
N ASP A 40 -4.21 13.33 -7.59
CA ASP A 40 -4.62 13.68 -8.97
C ASP A 40 -3.44 13.65 -9.98
N THR A 41 -2.23 13.97 -9.52
CA THR A 41 -1.04 14.02 -10.38
C THR A 41 -0.52 12.64 -10.80
N ASP A 42 -0.95 11.58 -10.12
CA ASP A 42 -0.53 10.20 -10.38
C ASP A 42 -1.45 9.48 -11.38
N LYS A 43 -2.45 10.18 -11.92
CA LYS A 43 -3.37 9.64 -12.93
C LYS A 43 -2.63 8.97 -14.08
N GLY A 44 -3.04 7.77 -14.43
CA GLY A 44 -2.43 6.96 -15.49
C GLY A 44 -1.11 6.30 -15.10
N GLY A 45 -0.63 6.54 -13.88
CA GLY A 45 0.59 5.95 -13.36
C GLY A 45 0.42 4.51 -12.87
N THR A 46 1.48 3.99 -12.24
CA THR A 46 1.50 2.65 -11.64
C THR A 46 1.92 2.73 -10.19
N VAL A 47 1.15 2.12 -9.30
CA VAL A 47 1.51 1.95 -7.89
C VAL A 47 1.78 0.46 -7.61
N ARG A 48 2.86 0.19 -6.86
CA ARG A 48 3.21 -1.16 -6.40
C ARG A 48 2.90 -1.29 -4.92
N LEU A 49 2.17 -2.34 -4.58
CA LEU A 49 1.74 -2.66 -3.22
C LEU A 49 2.17 -4.07 -2.86
N ARG A 50 2.32 -4.30 -1.57
CA ARG A 50 2.42 -5.65 -0.98
C ARG A 50 1.13 -5.99 -0.26
N LEU A 51 0.87 -7.27 -0.06
CA LEU A 51 -0.18 -7.69 0.85
C LEU A 51 0.11 -7.12 2.25
N GLY A 52 -0.88 -6.45 2.84
CA GLY A 52 -0.72 -5.74 4.10
C GLY A 52 -0.53 -4.22 3.97
N ASP A 53 -0.07 -3.72 2.83
CA ASP A 53 0.02 -2.27 2.57
C ASP A 53 -1.36 -1.59 2.56
N THR A 54 -1.34 -0.28 2.56
CA THR A 54 -2.53 0.57 2.33
C THR A 54 -2.26 1.46 1.14
N LEU A 55 -3.19 1.48 0.19
CA LEU A 55 -3.23 2.50 -0.86
C LEU A 55 -4.15 3.62 -0.39
N GLU A 56 -3.62 4.82 -0.27
CA GLU A 56 -4.38 6.02 0.02
C GLU A 56 -4.47 6.86 -1.25
N VAL A 57 -5.69 7.09 -1.72
CA VAL A 57 -5.99 7.92 -2.89
C VAL A 57 -6.66 9.18 -2.41
N SER A 58 -6.05 10.34 -2.67
CA SER A 58 -6.55 11.66 -2.28
C SER A 58 -6.82 12.49 -3.54
N LEU A 59 -8.09 12.72 -3.85
CA LEU A 59 -8.53 13.42 -5.04
C LEU A 59 -9.26 14.70 -4.68
N LYS A 60 -8.96 15.77 -5.41
CA LYS A 60 -9.63 17.05 -5.26
C LYS A 60 -11.11 16.93 -5.62
N SER A 61 -11.96 17.47 -4.78
CA SER A 61 -13.42 17.45 -4.94
C SER A 61 -14.03 18.79 -4.64
N ASN A 62 -15.20 19.06 -5.18
CA ASN A 62 -16.01 20.24 -4.86
C ASN A 62 -17.45 19.82 -4.52
N PRO A 63 -17.71 19.40 -3.29
CA PRO A 63 -19.01 18.88 -2.89
C PRO A 63 -20.12 19.91 -2.95
N THR A 64 -19.82 21.23 -2.99
CA THR A 64 -20.83 22.29 -3.14
C THR A 64 -21.55 22.23 -4.49
N THR A 65 -20.92 21.62 -5.50
CA THR A 65 -21.52 21.41 -6.83
C THR A 65 -22.27 20.09 -6.95
N GLY A 66 -22.22 19.24 -5.90
CA GLY A 66 -22.77 17.89 -5.90
C GLY A 66 -21.86 16.84 -6.57
N PHE A 67 -20.74 17.25 -7.19
CA PHE A 67 -19.78 16.33 -7.78
C PHE A 67 -18.90 15.68 -6.71
N MET A 68 -18.78 14.37 -6.81
CA MET A 68 -17.96 13.54 -5.93
C MET A 68 -17.28 12.41 -6.70
N TRP A 69 -16.18 11.92 -6.16
CA TRP A 69 -15.51 10.73 -6.67
C TRP A 69 -16.20 9.45 -6.22
N TYR A 70 -16.45 8.56 -7.16
CA TYR A 70 -17.00 7.23 -6.92
C TYR A 70 -16.09 6.16 -7.50
N VAL A 71 -15.83 5.12 -6.72
CA VAL A 71 -15.05 3.96 -7.16
C VAL A 71 -15.91 3.12 -8.08
N GLU A 72 -15.39 2.80 -9.28
CA GLU A 72 -16.00 1.80 -10.16
C GLU A 72 -15.81 0.40 -9.55
N LYS A 73 -16.88 -0.23 -9.13
CA LYS A 73 -16.84 -1.49 -8.37
C LYS A 73 -16.17 -2.64 -9.11
N GLU A 74 -16.24 -2.63 -10.44
CA GLU A 74 -15.72 -3.69 -11.30
C GLU A 74 -14.25 -3.45 -11.70
N SER A 75 -13.73 -2.25 -11.46
CA SER A 75 -12.39 -1.87 -11.91
C SER A 75 -11.28 -2.56 -11.14
N THR A 76 -11.51 -2.97 -9.89
CA THR A 76 -10.45 -3.62 -9.13
C THR A 76 -10.95 -4.69 -8.16
N PRO A 77 -11.03 -5.95 -8.60
CA PRO A 77 -11.34 -7.07 -7.71
C PRO A 77 -10.20 -7.39 -6.72
N LEU A 78 -9.02 -6.77 -6.91
CA LEU A 78 -7.82 -7.00 -6.10
C LEU A 78 -7.77 -6.16 -4.83
N LEU A 79 -8.55 -5.07 -4.77
CA LEU A 79 -8.57 -4.13 -3.67
C LEU A 79 -9.92 -4.17 -2.93
N LYS A 80 -9.88 -3.83 -1.65
CA LYS A 80 -11.06 -3.58 -0.83
C LYS A 80 -11.01 -2.14 -0.35
N LEU A 81 -12.06 -1.37 -0.60
CA LEU A 81 -12.24 -0.06 0.03
C LEU A 81 -12.46 -0.29 1.53
N ALA A 82 -11.50 0.16 2.34
CA ALA A 82 -11.51 0.02 3.78
C ALA A 82 -12.05 1.26 4.49
N HIS A 83 -11.80 2.44 3.92
CA HIS A 83 -12.20 3.72 4.50
C HIS A 83 -12.37 4.78 3.41
N GLN A 84 -13.33 5.67 3.62
CA GLN A 84 -13.54 6.86 2.81
C GLN A 84 -13.85 8.03 3.74
N SER A 85 -13.19 9.16 3.51
CA SER A 85 -13.42 10.40 4.24
C SER A 85 -13.28 11.60 3.31
N GLN A 86 -13.67 12.76 3.81
CA GLN A 86 -13.36 14.05 3.21
C GLN A 86 -12.47 14.80 4.19
N THR A 87 -11.57 15.65 3.68
CA THR A 87 -10.84 16.58 4.54
C THR A 87 -11.82 17.62 5.03
N ASP A 88 -11.92 17.76 6.34
CA ASP A 88 -12.66 18.84 6.95
C ASP A 88 -11.94 20.16 6.62
N VAL A 89 -12.68 21.08 6.02
CA VAL A 89 -12.20 22.44 5.85
C VAL A 89 -12.56 23.16 7.15
N GLU A 90 -11.58 23.41 8.01
CA GLU A 90 -11.77 24.07 9.32
C GLU A 90 -12.38 25.47 9.21
N GLU A 91 -12.39 26.05 8.02
CA GLU A 91 -13.09 27.31 7.72
C GLU A 91 -13.74 27.18 6.33
N PRO A 92 -15.09 27.24 6.21
CA PRO A 92 -15.78 27.26 4.94
C PRO A 92 -15.55 28.62 4.27
N GLY A 93 -14.47 28.70 3.50
CA GLY A 93 -14.23 29.79 2.56
C GLY A 93 -14.65 29.35 1.17
N GLU A 94 -15.42 30.16 0.47
CA GLU A 94 -15.77 29.92 -0.93
C GLU A 94 -14.50 29.63 -1.74
N GLY A 95 -14.44 28.48 -2.42
CA GLY A 95 -13.38 28.12 -3.35
C GLY A 95 -12.20 27.32 -2.80
N ARG A 96 -12.20 26.90 -1.54
CA ARG A 96 -11.15 25.97 -1.05
C ARG A 96 -11.40 24.56 -1.54
N PRO A 97 -10.37 23.88 -2.08
CA PRO A 97 -10.51 22.49 -2.50
C PRO A 97 -10.69 21.57 -1.29
N VAL A 98 -11.70 20.74 -1.34
CA VAL A 98 -11.88 19.60 -0.43
C VAL A 98 -11.25 18.39 -1.10
N PHE A 99 -10.60 17.54 -0.33
CA PHE A 99 -10.08 16.29 -0.84
C PHE A 99 -10.93 15.12 -0.32
N GLN A 100 -11.33 14.24 -1.21
CA GLN A 100 -11.86 12.94 -0.84
C GLN A 100 -10.70 11.97 -0.72
N VAL A 101 -10.61 11.30 0.42
CA VAL A 101 -9.57 10.35 0.74
C VAL A 101 -10.15 8.96 0.81
N PHE A 102 -9.61 8.06 0.00
CA PHE A 102 -10.01 6.65 -0.07
C PHE A 102 -8.84 5.79 0.37
N ARG A 103 -9.07 4.86 1.28
CA ARG A 103 -8.08 3.88 1.70
C ARG A 103 -8.48 2.49 1.26
N PHE A 104 -7.61 1.88 0.47
CA PHE A 104 -7.80 0.54 -0.02
C PHE A 104 -6.80 -0.42 0.60
N LYS A 105 -7.26 -1.65 0.84
CA LYS A 105 -6.43 -2.77 1.26
C LYS A 105 -6.33 -3.81 0.15
N PRO A 106 -5.11 -4.26 -0.20
CA PRO A 106 -4.93 -5.40 -1.08
C PRO A 106 -5.62 -6.66 -0.54
N LYS A 107 -6.32 -7.38 -1.39
CA LYS A 107 -6.99 -8.65 -1.08
C LYS A 107 -6.17 -9.85 -1.52
N ARG A 108 -5.50 -9.72 -2.66
CA ARG A 108 -4.68 -10.76 -3.29
C ARG A 108 -3.68 -10.13 -4.25
N GLY A 109 -2.63 -10.88 -4.58
CA GLY A 109 -1.67 -10.47 -5.61
C GLY A 109 -2.27 -10.42 -7.01
N GLY A 110 -1.65 -9.66 -7.88
CA GLY A 110 -2.01 -9.50 -9.28
C GLY A 110 -1.93 -8.08 -9.79
N ASP A 111 -2.35 -7.89 -11.03
CA ASP A 111 -2.40 -6.60 -11.73
C ASP A 111 -3.84 -6.18 -11.97
N GLY A 112 -4.12 -4.89 -11.85
CA GLY A 112 -5.43 -4.34 -12.12
C GLY A 112 -5.40 -2.83 -12.27
N VAL A 113 -6.52 -2.25 -12.64
CA VAL A 113 -6.71 -0.81 -12.75
C VAL A 113 -7.75 -0.36 -11.75
N LEU A 114 -7.40 0.54 -10.86
CA LEU A 114 -8.37 1.26 -10.03
C LEU A 114 -8.90 2.43 -10.84
N ARG A 115 -10.21 2.42 -11.10
CA ARG A 115 -10.90 3.50 -11.80
C ARG A 115 -11.91 4.19 -10.91
N MET A 116 -11.94 5.51 -10.98
CA MET A 116 -12.87 6.33 -10.25
C MET A 116 -13.46 7.38 -11.19
N HIS A 117 -14.75 7.71 -10.98
CA HIS A 117 -15.49 8.70 -11.76
C HIS A 117 -15.88 9.88 -10.89
N TYR A 118 -15.75 11.09 -11.43
CA TYR A 118 -16.17 12.32 -10.79
C TYR A 118 -17.52 12.75 -11.34
N VAL A 119 -18.58 12.41 -10.64
CA VAL A 119 -19.96 12.56 -11.09
C VAL A 119 -20.87 13.04 -9.96
N ARG A 120 -22.06 13.49 -10.29
CA ARG A 120 -23.10 13.74 -9.30
C ARG A 120 -23.77 12.42 -8.92
N SER A 121 -24.21 12.31 -7.66
CA SER A 121 -24.76 11.06 -7.08
C SER A 121 -26.02 10.53 -7.81
N TRP A 122 -26.74 11.39 -8.50
CA TRP A 122 -27.97 11.05 -9.25
C TRP A 122 -27.70 10.83 -10.74
N GLU A 123 -26.48 11.02 -11.22
CA GLU A 123 -26.08 10.81 -12.61
C GLU A 123 -25.40 9.45 -12.76
N LYS A 124 -25.60 8.83 -13.94
CA LYS A 124 -24.84 7.64 -14.30
C LYS A 124 -23.52 8.06 -14.91
N PRO A 125 -22.40 7.40 -14.57
CA PRO A 125 -21.13 7.67 -15.21
C PRO A 125 -21.23 7.58 -16.73
N ALA A 126 -20.68 8.59 -17.42
CA ALA A 126 -20.60 8.66 -18.86
C ALA A 126 -19.14 8.63 -19.30
N PRO A 127 -18.84 8.27 -20.57
CA PRO A 127 -17.45 8.17 -21.05
C PRO A 127 -16.67 9.49 -21.06
N ASP A 128 -17.37 10.61 -21.07
CA ASP A 128 -16.83 11.97 -21.09
C ASP A 128 -16.69 12.59 -19.68
N ASP A 129 -17.13 11.88 -18.64
CA ASP A 129 -16.93 12.30 -17.26
C ASP A 129 -15.45 12.33 -16.89
N GLU A 130 -15.09 13.18 -15.93
CA GLU A 130 -13.75 13.17 -15.38
C GLU A 130 -13.50 11.84 -14.67
N GLN A 131 -12.39 11.19 -15.05
CA GLN A 131 -11.98 9.89 -14.54
C GLN A 131 -10.59 9.97 -13.93
N PHE A 132 -10.36 9.18 -12.90
CA PHE A 132 -9.04 8.90 -12.36
C PHE A 132 -8.76 7.41 -12.50
N ASP A 133 -7.70 7.06 -13.21
CA ASP A 133 -7.23 5.69 -13.39
C ASP A 133 -5.81 5.56 -12.84
N ILE A 134 -5.55 4.48 -12.12
CA ILE A 134 -4.20 4.11 -11.71
C ILE A 134 -4.01 2.60 -11.83
N HIS A 135 -2.88 2.19 -12.41
CA HIS A 135 -2.51 0.79 -12.50
C HIS A 135 -1.95 0.30 -11.16
N VAL A 136 -2.49 -0.77 -10.63
CA VAL A 136 -2.12 -1.33 -9.33
C VAL A 136 -1.49 -2.70 -9.53
N VAL A 137 -0.27 -2.85 -9.05
CA VAL A 137 0.48 -4.12 -9.03
C VAL A 137 0.63 -4.56 -7.58
N ILE A 138 0.13 -5.74 -7.24
CA ILE A 138 0.16 -6.29 -5.87
C ILE A 138 1.04 -7.54 -5.86
N GLU A 139 2.12 -7.47 -5.08
CA GLU A 139 3.10 -8.55 -4.88
C GLU A 139 2.86 -9.33 -3.57
#